data_5eaec0da28a787c64ad893be27f2fe69
#
_entry.id   5eaec0da28a787c64ad893be27f2fe69
#
_cell.length_a   1.000
_cell.length_b   1.000
_cell.length_c   1.000
_cell.angle_alpha   90.00
_cell.angle_beta   90.00
_cell.angle_gamma   90.00
#
_symmetry.space_group_name_H-M   'P 1'
#
loop_
_entity.id
_entity.type
_entity.pdbx_description
1 polymer ?
#
loop_
_entity_poly.entity_id
_entity_poly.type
_entity_poly.pdbx_seq_one_letter_code
_entity_poly.pdbx_strand_id
1 'polypeptide(L)'
;SCSLVGSEMCIRDSLRSGFTTGTCATAAAKAALLALTEECFEEKTEVTLPDGERVVLPIYKVEKTDENTATASVIKDAGDDPDVTHGHQIVATVSFSDSPGIHFLQGKGVGKVTLPGLGLAVGEPAINSTPRKMIVNELSLLYGGGLDVTISVPEGETLALKTFNPKLGIIGGISIIGTSGIVKPFSSEAFVDAIRKEVEVALSLIHISEPTRL
;
A
#
# COMPACT_ATOMS: atom_id res chain seq x y z
N SER A 1 -13.81 12.83 58.81
CA SER A 1 -13.16 13.38 57.62
C SER A 1 -12.91 12.26 56.63
N CYS A 2 -13.81 12.08 55.69
CA CYS A 2 -13.66 11.15 54.55
C CYS A 2 -12.94 11.87 53.45
N SER A 3 -11.69 11.49 53.22
CA SER A 3 -10.92 11.92 52.08
C SER A 3 -11.39 11.12 50.84
N LEU A 4 -12.03 11.80 49.91
CA LEU A 4 -12.31 11.29 48.58
C LEU A 4 -10.97 11.18 47.82
N VAL A 5 -10.47 10.01 47.71
CA VAL A 5 -9.41 9.66 46.74
C VAL A 5 -10.02 9.82 45.36
N GLY A 6 -9.40 10.71 44.59
CA GLY A 6 -9.84 11.05 43.25
C GLY A 6 -10.01 9.81 42.38
N SER A 7 -11.11 9.77 41.65
CA SER A 7 -11.31 8.86 40.56
C SER A 7 -10.19 9.13 39.53
N GLU A 8 -9.24 8.23 39.45
CA GLU A 8 -8.41 8.11 38.26
C GLU A 8 -9.38 7.86 37.11
N MET A 9 -9.55 8.90 36.33
CA MET A 9 -10.28 8.85 35.08
C MET A 9 -9.50 7.85 34.21
N CYS A 10 -10.05 6.65 34.03
CA CYS A 10 -9.57 5.74 33.02
C CYS A 10 -9.57 6.50 31.70
N ILE A 11 -8.41 6.97 31.27
CA ILE A 11 -8.16 7.35 29.89
C ILE A 11 -8.49 6.08 29.14
N ARG A 12 -9.62 6.04 28.44
CA ARG A 12 -9.86 5.03 27.42
C ARG A 12 -8.73 5.23 26.44
N ASP A 13 -7.74 4.37 26.48
CA ASP A 13 -6.75 4.27 25.43
C ASP A 13 -7.53 4.02 24.16
N SER A 14 -7.71 5.10 23.37
CA SER A 14 -8.25 4.98 22.04
C SER A 14 -7.24 4.16 21.24
N LEU A 15 -7.69 3.06 20.66
CA LEU A 15 -6.86 2.22 19.81
C LEU A 15 -6.09 3.08 18.81
N ARG A 16 -4.79 2.84 18.70
CA ARG A 16 -3.90 3.61 17.85
C ARG A 16 -4.09 3.20 16.39
N SER A 17 -4.41 4.17 15.54
CA SER A 17 -4.44 3.98 14.10
C SER A 17 -3.03 3.87 13.52
N GLY A 18 -2.92 3.24 12.36
CA GLY A 18 -1.68 3.10 11.62
C GLY A 18 -1.83 3.50 10.16
N PHE A 19 -0.83 3.19 9.35
CA PHE A 19 -0.81 3.50 7.92
C PHE A 19 -1.03 2.26 7.06
N THR A 20 -1.70 2.43 5.92
CA THR A 20 -1.91 1.35 4.95
C THR A 20 -0.62 1.03 4.19
N THR A 21 -0.56 -0.15 3.55
CA THR A 21 0.54 -0.49 2.63
C THR A 21 0.67 0.52 1.49
N GLY A 22 -0.47 1.08 1.04
CA GLY A 22 -0.50 2.12 0.01
C GLY A 22 0.18 3.41 0.44
N THR A 23 -0.10 3.89 1.66
CA THR A 23 0.52 5.09 2.21
C THR A 23 2.03 4.90 2.40
N CYS A 24 2.45 3.74 2.93
CA CYS A 24 3.87 3.41 3.06
C CYS A 24 4.58 3.33 1.70
N ALA A 25 3.94 2.73 0.70
CA ALA A 25 4.47 2.67 -0.67
C ALA A 25 4.60 4.06 -1.29
N THR A 26 3.63 4.95 -1.05
CA THR A 26 3.67 6.34 -1.53
C THR A 26 4.83 7.11 -0.89
N ALA A 27 5.01 7.00 0.43
CA ALA A 27 6.10 7.65 1.13
C ALA A 27 7.47 7.13 0.65
N ALA A 28 7.61 5.81 0.49
CA ALA A 28 8.83 5.21 -0.04
C ALA A 28 9.11 5.67 -1.49
N ALA A 29 8.10 5.69 -2.37
CA ALA A 29 8.28 6.14 -3.74
C ALA A 29 8.68 7.62 -3.83
N LYS A 30 8.07 8.48 -3.01
CA LYS A 30 8.43 9.91 -2.94
C LYS A 30 9.87 10.11 -2.44
N ALA A 31 10.25 9.42 -1.37
CA ALA A 31 11.62 9.49 -0.84
C ALA A 31 12.66 8.98 -1.86
N ALA A 32 12.35 7.90 -2.59
CA ALA A 32 13.22 7.41 -3.66
C ALA A 32 13.37 8.44 -4.80
N LEU A 33 12.28 9.09 -5.22
CA LEU A 33 12.34 10.13 -6.27
C LEU A 33 13.13 11.35 -5.81
N LEU A 34 12.96 11.83 -4.58
CA LEU A 34 13.74 12.94 -4.02
C LEU A 34 15.25 12.62 -3.97
N ALA A 35 15.59 11.40 -3.59
CA ALA A 35 16.98 10.94 -3.62
C ALA A 35 17.54 10.89 -5.05
N LEU A 36 16.69 10.57 -6.03
CA LEU A 36 17.10 10.47 -7.43
C LEU A 36 17.27 11.84 -8.09
N THR A 37 16.36 12.80 -7.83
CA THR A 37 16.30 14.10 -8.49
C THR A 37 17.09 15.18 -7.76
N GLU A 38 17.07 15.19 -6.44
CA GLU A 38 17.60 16.27 -5.59
C GLU A 38 18.78 15.82 -4.72
N GLU A 39 19.18 14.54 -4.80
CA GLU A 39 20.17 13.92 -3.90
C GLU A 39 19.80 14.12 -2.41
N CYS A 40 18.49 14.23 -2.13
CA CYS A 40 17.97 14.45 -0.80
C CYS A 40 17.62 13.10 -0.15
N PHE A 41 18.28 12.80 0.97
CA PHE A 41 18.14 11.55 1.73
C PHE A 41 17.48 11.85 3.08
N GLU A 42 16.18 12.14 3.05
CA GLU A 42 15.44 12.52 4.25
C GLU A 42 15.06 11.29 5.10
N GLU A 43 15.10 11.48 6.43
CA GLU A 43 14.65 10.46 7.39
C GLU A 43 13.11 10.39 7.51
N LYS A 44 12.39 11.35 6.94
CA LYS A 44 10.94 11.46 7.00
C LYS A 44 10.40 12.06 5.71
N THR A 45 9.25 11.58 5.29
CA THR A 45 8.58 12.09 4.09
C THR A 45 7.12 12.39 4.38
N GLU A 46 6.66 13.58 3.98
CA GLU A 46 5.25 13.97 4.02
C GLU A 46 4.53 13.44 2.78
N VAL A 47 3.35 12.86 2.96
CA VAL A 47 2.46 12.41 1.89
C VAL A 47 1.03 12.85 2.15
N THR A 48 0.28 13.07 1.07
CA THR A 48 -1.13 13.46 1.12
C THR A 48 -2.01 12.20 1.02
N LEU A 49 -2.89 12.03 1.99
CA LEU A 49 -3.89 10.96 2.03
C LEU A 49 -5.03 11.24 1.05
N PRO A 50 -5.87 10.23 0.72
CA PRO A 50 -6.99 10.40 -0.21
C PRO A 50 -8.03 11.45 0.20
N ASP A 51 -8.17 11.74 1.49
CA ASP A 51 -9.05 12.77 2.04
C ASP A 51 -8.42 14.18 2.07
N GLY A 52 -7.15 14.30 1.66
CA GLY A 52 -6.39 15.55 1.64
C GLY A 52 -5.58 15.83 2.91
N GLU A 53 -5.69 14.99 3.95
CA GLU A 53 -4.85 15.12 5.13
C GLU A 53 -3.38 14.84 4.77
N ARG A 54 -2.45 15.60 5.37
CA ARG A 54 -1.02 15.39 5.23
C ARG A 54 -0.46 14.65 6.43
N VAL A 55 0.29 13.60 6.17
CA VAL A 55 0.90 12.78 7.19
C VAL A 55 2.39 12.61 6.91
N VAL A 56 3.17 12.48 7.97
CA VAL A 56 4.62 12.30 7.88
C VAL A 56 4.98 10.88 8.30
N LEU A 57 5.66 10.17 7.41
CA LEU A 57 6.15 8.81 7.68
C LEU A 57 7.67 8.80 7.82
N PRO A 58 8.21 8.02 8.78
CA PRO A 58 9.64 7.80 8.86
C PRO A 58 10.10 6.92 7.69
N ILE A 59 11.22 7.27 7.10
CA ILE A 59 11.91 6.48 6.07
C ILE A 59 12.93 5.61 6.77
N TYR A 60 12.84 4.30 6.54
CA TYR A 60 13.75 3.35 7.16
C TYR A 60 15.12 3.33 6.47
N LYS A 61 15.10 3.34 5.13
CA LYS A 61 16.31 3.36 4.32
C LYS A 61 16.01 4.07 3.00
N VAL A 62 16.97 4.84 2.52
CA VAL A 62 16.97 5.40 1.18
C VAL A 62 18.38 5.29 0.61
N GLU A 63 18.48 4.88 -0.65
CA GLU A 63 19.76 4.74 -1.36
C GLU A 63 19.57 4.99 -2.86
N LYS A 64 20.53 5.66 -3.46
CA LYS A 64 20.64 5.80 -4.91
C LYS A 64 21.46 4.61 -5.42
N THR A 65 20.83 3.77 -6.23
CA THR A 65 21.45 2.54 -6.74
C THR A 65 22.38 2.84 -7.92
N ASP A 66 21.97 3.77 -8.77
CA ASP A 66 22.74 4.30 -9.90
C ASP A 66 22.22 5.70 -10.28
N GLU A 67 22.72 6.28 -11.39
CA GLU A 67 22.32 7.62 -11.83
C GLU A 67 20.84 7.75 -12.17
N ASN A 68 20.19 6.65 -12.55
CA ASN A 68 18.82 6.61 -13.02
C ASN A 68 17.84 5.92 -12.07
N THR A 69 18.33 5.36 -10.95
CA THR A 69 17.53 4.50 -10.06
C THR A 69 17.83 4.79 -8.60
N ALA A 70 16.79 4.98 -7.83
CA ALA A 70 16.87 5.05 -6.36
C ALA A 70 15.83 4.17 -5.70
N THR A 71 16.11 3.73 -4.49
CA THR A 71 15.26 2.85 -3.69
C THR A 71 15.10 3.43 -2.30
N ALA A 72 13.86 3.43 -1.80
CA ALA A 72 13.59 3.76 -0.41
C ALA A 72 12.61 2.77 0.21
N SER A 73 12.58 2.71 1.53
CA SER A 73 11.70 1.80 2.27
C SER A 73 11.15 2.42 3.54
N VAL A 74 9.97 1.97 3.91
CA VAL A 74 9.24 2.33 5.13
C VAL A 74 8.94 1.04 5.89
N ILE A 75 9.13 1.04 7.22
CA ILE A 75 8.58 -0.02 8.08
C ILE A 75 7.13 0.31 8.35
N LYS A 76 6.23 -0.57 7.93
CA LYS A 76 4.80 -0.34 8.10
C LYS A 76 4.41 -0.41 9.57
N ASP A 77 3.81 0.65 10.07
CA ASP A 77 3.13 0.69 11.36
C ASP A 77 1.61 0.67 11.12
N ALA A 78 0.97 -0.43 11.50
CA ALA A 78 -0.48 -0.61 11.39
C ALA A 78 -1.24 -0.15 12.64
N GLY A 79 -0.57 0.45 13.62
CA GLY A 79 -1.19 0.77 14.90
C GLY A 79 -1.50 -0.50 15.70
N ASP A 80 -2.66 -0.51 16.33
CA ASP A 80 -3.14 -1.65 17.13
C ASP A 80 -3.95 -2.66 16.30
N ASP A 81 -3.97 -2.51 14.96
CA ASP A 81 -4.62 -3.46 14.06
C ASP A 81 -3.77 -4.73 13.87
N PRO A 82 -4.37 -5.92 13.90
CA PRO A 82 -3.66 -7.19 13.69
C PRO A 82 -3.32 -7.44 12.21
N ASP A 83 -2.82 -6.41 11.52
CA ASP A 83 -2.43 -6.46 10.11
C ASP A 83 -1.16 -7.31 9.93
N VAL A 84 -1.22 -8.29 9.03
CA VAL A 84 -0.09 -9.21 8.76
C VAL A 84 1.16 -8.51 8.22
N THR A 85 0.99 -7.29 7.70
CA THR A 85 2.10 -6.48 7.16
C THR A 85 2.68 -5.50 8.18
N HIS A 86 2.18 -5.49 9.42
CA HIS A 86 2.74 -4.68 10.50
C HIS A 86 4.21 -5.07 10.77
N GLY A 87 5.09 -4.07 10.91
CA GLY A 87 6.52 -4.28 11.16
C GLY A 87 7.34 -4.71 9.93
N HIS A 88 6.70 -4.95 8.77
CA HIS A 88 7.41 -5.35 7.56
C HIS A 88 7.77 -4.17 6.67
N GLN A 89 8.83 -4.33 5.87
CA GLN A 89 9.28 -3.31 4.94
C GLN A 89 8.37 -3.23 3.71
N ILE A 90 7.98 -2.01 3.38
CA ILE A 90 7.40 -1.65 2.09
C ILE A 90 8.48 -0.85 1.35
N VAL A 91 8.91 -1.38 0.22
CA VAL A 91 10.03 -0.86 -0.57
C VAL A 91 9.51 -0.30 -1.89
N ALA A 92 9.98 0.87 -2.27
CA ALA A 92 9.75 1.42 -3.60
C ALA A 92 11.08 1.69 -4.29
N THR A 93 11.23 1.20 -5.51
CA THR A 93 12.32 1.53 -6.41
C THR A 93 11.75 2.40 -7.52
N VAL A 94 12.33 3.57 -7.70
CA VAL A 94 11.95 4.53 -8.76
C VAL A 94 13.09 4.68 -9.72
N SER A 95 12.79 4.55 -11.01
CA SER A 95 13.76 4.80 -12.08
C SER A 95 13.18 5.71 -13.16
N PHE A 96 14.05 6.47 -13.83
CA PHE A 96 13.64 7.24 -15.02
C PHE A 96 13.24 6.29 -16.14
N SER A 97 12.22 6.68 -16.89
CA SER A 97 11.67 5.92 -18.03
C SER A 97 11.61 6.79 -19.28
N ASP A 98 11.92 6.20 -20.43
CA ASP A 98 11.76 6.89 -21.73
C ASP A 98 10.28 7.03 -22.14
N SER A 99 9.43 6.19 -21.57
CA SER A 99 7.98 6.25 -21.80
C SER A 99 7.34 7.30 -20.90
N PRO A 100 6.49 8.21 -21.43
CA PRO A 100 5.86 9.25 -20.64
C PRO A 100 4.89 8.68 -19.60
N GLY A 101 4.80 9.33 -18.44
CA GLY A 101 3.91 8.94 -17.34
C GLY A 101 4.55 8.02 -16.31
N ILE A 102 3.74 7.52 -15.39
CA ILE A 102 4.20 6.67 -14.28
C ILE A 102 3.70 5.24 -14.50
N HIS A 103 4.64 4.32 -14.62
CA HIS A 103 4.39 2.89 -14.86
C HIS A 103 4.64 2.09 -13.60
N PHE A 104 3.70 1.22 -13.24
CA PHE A 104 3.81 0.38 -12.07
C PHE A 104 4.33 -1.01 -12.43
N LEU A 105 5.42 -1.40 -11.81
CA LEU A 105 6.05 -2.69 -12.01
C LEU A 105 5.89 -3.57 -10.78
N GLN A 106 5.82 -4.88 -11.01
CA GLN A 106 5.76 -5.87 -9.94
C GLN A 106 7.14 -6.08 -9.35
N GLY A 107 7.27 -5.80 -8.06
CA GLY A 107 8.45 -6.16 -7.27
C GLY A 107 8.26 -7.45 -6.49
N LYS A 108 9.32 -7.88 -5.83
CA LYS A 108 9.32 -9.09 -4.99
C LYS A 108 8.26 -8.99 -3.90
N GLY A 109 7.46 -10.06 -3.73
CA GLY A 109 6.45 -10.17 -2.68
C GLY A 109 5.21 -9.31 -2.87
N VAL A 110 5.09 -8.57 -3.98
CA VAL A 110 3.83 -7.99 -4.44
C VAL A 110 3.16 -8.98 -5.38
N GLY A 111 1.89 -9.29 -5.11
CA GLY A 111 1.17 -10.28 -5.88
C GLY A 111 0.83 -9.81 -7.29
N LYS A 112 0.51 -10.78 -8.15
CA LYS A 112 0.01 -10.58 -9.50
C LYS A 112 -1.45 -10.97 -9.59
N VAL A 113 -2.26 -10.16 -10.24
CA VAL A 113 -3.68 -10.43 -10.47
C VAL A 113 -3.83 -11.50 -11.52
N THR A 114 -4.56 -12.59 -11.19
CA THR A 114 -4.80 -13.72 -12.11
C THR A 114 -6.28 -13.91 -12.42
N LEU A 115 -7.18 -13.32 -11.63
CA LEU A 115 -8.63 -13.40 -11.82
C LEU A 115 -9.23 -12.01 -12.04
N PRO A 116 -10.29 -11.87 -12.85
CA PRO A 116 -11.03 -10.62 -12.99
C PRO A 116 -11.83 -10.31 -11.71
N GLY A 117 -12.37 -9.09 -11.61
CA GLY A 117 -13.26 -8.68 -10.49
C GLY A 117 -12.60 -7.82 -9.41
N LEU A 118 -11.29 -7.63 -9.45
CA LEU A 118 -10.56 -6.80 -8.47
C LEU A 118 -10.43 -5.32 -8.87
N GLY A 119 -11.00 -4.92 -10.01
CA GLY A 119 -10.82 -3.57 -10.56
C GLY A 119 -9.39 -3.31 -11.10
N LEU A 120 -8.62 -4.38 -11.27
CA LEU A 120 -7.29 -4.40 -11.88
C LEU A 120 -7.28 -5.38 -13.05
N ALA A 121 -6.49 -5.11 -14.08
CA ALA A 121 -6.36 -6.01 -15.21
C ALA A 121 -5.61 -7.29 -14.81
N VAL A 122 -6.00 -8.42 -15.41
CA VAL A 122 -5.28 -9.69 -15.24
C VAL A 122 -3.86 -9.52 -15.77
N GLY A 123 -2.89 -9.94 -14.98
CA GLY A 123 -1.47 -9.80 -15.30
C GLY A 123 -0.80 -8.59 -14.66
N GLU A 124 -1.54 -7.63 -14.13
CA GLU A 124 -0.97 -6.46 -13.44
C GLU A 124 -0.52 -6.76 -12.02
N PRO A 125 0.44 -5.97 -11.48
CA PRO A 125 0.77 -6.01 -10.07
C PRO A 125 -0.45 -5.62 -9.22
N ALA A 126 -0.64 -6.32 -8.11
CA ALA A 126 -1.74 -6.11 -7.19
C ALA A 126 -1.57 -4.80 -6.38
N ILE A 127 -1.53 -3.68 -7.08
CA ILE A 127 -1.49 -2.33 -6.52
C ILE A 127 -2.82 -1.67 -6.85
N ASN A 128 -3.66 -1.46 -5.84
CA ASN A 128 -5.01 -0.93 -6.03
C ASN A 128 -5.01 0.51 -6.56
N SER A 129 -6.16 0.94 -7.09
CA SER A 129 -6.30 2.24 -7.74
C SER A 129 -5.97 3.43 -6.82
N THR A 130 -6.36 3.37 -5.54
CA THR A 130 -6.09 4.47 -4.59
C THR A 130 -4.59 4.64 -4.32
N PRO A 131 -3.82 3.59 -3.93
CA PRO A 131 -2.36 3.70 -3.86
C PRO A 131 -1.70 4.19 -5.15
N ARG A 132 -2.14 3.72 -6.32
CA ARG A 132 -1.62 4.22 -7.60
C ARG A 132 -1.85 5.72 -7.75
N LYS A 133 -3.05 6.21 -7.45
CA LYS A 133 -3.37 7.65 -7.50
C LYS A 133 -2.53 8.46 -6.53
N MET A 134 -2.35 7.97 -5.29
CA MET A 134 -1.52 8.64 -4.29
C MET A 134 -0.07 8.78 -4.79
N ILE A 135 0.52 7.69 -5.29
CA ILE A 135 1.87 7.71 -5.84
C ILE A 135 1.97 8.66 -7.03
N VAL A 136 1.05 8.56 -7.99
CA VAL A 136 1.03 9.45 -9.16
C VAL A 136 0.94 10.91 -8.75
N ASN A 137 0.05 11.26 -7.82
CA ASN A 137 -0.12 12.63 -7.35
C ASN A 137 1.17 13.18 -6.72
N GLU A 138 1.79 12.42 -5.80
CA GLU A 138 3.01 12.88 -5.14
C GLU A 138 4.20 12.98 -6.09
N LEU A 139 4.41 12.00 -6.97
CA LEU A 139 5.56 11.99 -7.87
C LEU A 139 5.43 13.02 -9.01
N SER A 140 4.21 13.22 -9.54
CA SER A 140 3.98 14.20 -10.61
C SER A 140 4.19 15.66 -10.18
N LEU A 141 4.13 15.95 -8.87
CA LEU A 141 4.47 17.26 -8.32
C LEU A 141 5.97 17.53 -8.34
N LEU A 142 6.78 16.47 -8.31
CA LEU A 142 8.24 16.55 -8.22
C LEU A 142 8.92 16.39 -9.58
N TYR A 143 8.34 15.57 -10.46
CA TYR A 143 8.95 15.26 -11.76
C TYR A 143 7.90 15.08 -12.86
N GLY A 144 8.12 15.76 -13.97
CA GLY A 144 7.19 15.75 -15.12
C GLY A 144 7.51 14.75 -16.22
N GLY A 145 8.59 13.98 -16.09
CA GLY A 145 9.00 12.96 -17.07
C GLY A 145 8.43 11.58 -16.80
N GLY A 146 8.88 10.58 -17.57
CA GLY A 146 8.52 9.19 -17.38
C GLY A 146 9.21 8.55 -16.16
N LEU A 147 8.47 7.76 -15.40
CA LEU A 147 8.97 7.02 -14.25
C LEU A 147 8.47 5.58 -14.24
N ASP A 148 9.34 4.65 -13.93
CA ASP A 148 9.00 3.28 -13.59
C ASP A 148 9.06 3.13 -12.06
N VAL A 149 7.95 2.70 -11.46
CA VAL A 149 7.79 2.54 -10.01
C VAL A 149 7.56 1.08 -9.67
N THR A 150 8.55 0.45 -9.07
CA THR A 150 8.49 -0.94 -8.60
C THR A 150 8.21 -0.97 -7.11
N ILE A 151 7.11 -1.59 -6.70
CA ILE A 151 6.80 -1.78 -5.28
C ILE A 151 7.13 -3.21 -4.89
N SER A 152 7.85 -3.36 -3.77
CA SER A 152 8.27 -4.66 -3.24
C SER A 152 7.96 -4.77 -1.75
N VAL A 153 7.69 -5.98 -1.30
CA VAL A 153 7.59 -6.35 0.11
C VAL A 153 8.41 -7.62 0.30
N PRO A 154 9.64 -7.53 0.82
CA PRO A 154 10.59 -8.66 0.80
C PRO A 154 10.02 -10.00 1.30
N GLU A 155 9.16 -9.94 2.32
CA GLU A 155 8.50 -11.11 2.94
C GLU A 155 7.07 -11.35 2.45
N GLY A 156 6.63 -10.59 1.46
CA GLY A 156 5.24 -10.57 0.99
C GLY A 156 4.70 -11.90 0.48
N GLU A 157 5.53 -12.75 -0.09
CA GLU A 157 5.13 -14.10 -0.53
C GLU A 157 4.68 -14.97 0.66
N THR A 158 5.45 -14.93 1.75
CA THR A 158 5.12 -15.67 2.98
C THR A 158 3.91 -15.07 3.70
N LEU A 159 3.82 -13.74 3.72
CA LEU A 159 2.71 -13.02 4.33
C LEU A 159 1.39 -13.27 3.59
N ALA A 160 1.43 -13.38 2.26
CA ALA A 160 0.25 -13.64 1.44
C ALA A 160 -0.49 -14.93 1.81
N LEU A 161 0.23 -15.94 2.29
CA LEU A 161 -0.36 -17.21 2.76
C LEU A 161 -1.29 -17.03 3.97
N LYS A 162 -1.12 -15.93 4.72
CA LYS A 162 -1.96 -15.58 5.88
C LYS A 162 -3.10 -14.63 5.53
N THR A 163 -3.30 -14.33 4.26
CA THR A 163 -4.31 -13.39 3.75
C THR A 163 -5.33 -14.08 2.83
N PHE A 164 -6.35 -13.36 2.44
CA PHE A 164 -7.31 -13.82 1.44
C PHE A 164 -6.81 -13.71 -0.01
N ASN A 165 -5.62 -13.16 -0.24
CA ASN A 165 -5.08 -12.94 -1.59
C ASN A 165 -5.13 -14.16 -2.51
N PRO A 166 -4.72 -15.36 -2.08
CA PRO A 166 -4.80 -16.54 -2.94
C PRO A 166 -6.23 -16.87 -3.40
N LYS A 167 -7.23 -16.67 -2.53
CA LYS A 167 -8.66 -16.89 -2.86
C LYS A 167 -9.19 -15.85 -3.84
N LEU A 168 -8.62 -14.64 -3.82
CA LEU A 168 -8.97 -13.55 -4.73
C LEU A 168 -8.20 -13.62 -6.05
N GLY A 169 -7.39 -14.65 -6.27
CA GLY A 169 -6.57 -14.78 -7.47
C GLY A 169 -5.38 -13.82 -7.51
N ILE A 170 -4.89 -13.41 -6.35
CA ILE A 170 -3.64 -12.66 -6.24
C ILE A 170 -2.54 -13.63 -5.82
N ILE A 171 -1.60 -13.89 -6.73
CA ILE A 171 -0.57 -14.93 -6.57
C ILE A 171 0.82 -14.28 -6.46
N GLY A 172 1.70 -14.90 -5.66
CA GLY A 172 3.11 -14.53 -5.53
C GLY A 172 3.38 -13.36 -4.58
N GLY A 173 2.38 -12.90 -3.80
CA GLY A 173 2.62 -11.87 -2.81
C GLY A 173 1.35 -11.23 -2.26
N ILE A 174 1.55 -10.17 -1.50
CA ILE A 174 0.45 -9.36 -0.95
C ILE A 174 -0.03 -8.32 -1.96
N SER A 175 -1.20 -7.74 -1.70
CA SER A 175 -1.71 -6.57 -2.42
C SER A 175 -1.34 -5.27 -1.69
N ILE A 176 -1.03 -4.25 -2.48
CA ILE A 176 -0.82 -2.88 -1.98
C ILE A 176 -2.17 -2.18 -1.98
N ILE A 177 -2.74 -2.01 -0.79
CA ILE A 177 -4.09 -1.50 -0.58
C ILE A 177 -4.10 -0.28 0.34
N GLY A 178 -5.24 0.42 0.37
CA GLY A 178 -5.47 1.55 1.28
C GLY A 178 -6.45 2.54 0.67
N THR A 179 -7.73 2.41 0.99
CA THR A 179 -8.79 3.32 0.49
C THR A 179 -8.75 4.67 1.18
N SER A 180 -8.51 4.69 2.49
CA SER A 180 -8.40 5.92 3.30
C SER A 180 -6.95 6.37 3.56
N GLY A 181 -5.97 5.49 3.34
CA GLY A 181 -4.57 5.71 3.72
C GLY A 181 -4.26 5.37 5.18
N ILE A 182 -5.26 5.34 6.05
CA ILE A 182 -5.14 5.01 7.48
C ILE A 182 -5.75 3.64 7.77
N VAL A 183 -5.10 2.89 8.63
CA VAL A 183 -5.62 1.65 9.21
C VAL A 183 -6.29 1.99 10.55
N LYS A 184 -7.58 1.69 10.66
CA LYS A 184 -8.33 1.81 11.92
C LYS A 184 -8.51 0.40 12.49
N PRO A 185 -8.02 0.12 13.72
CA PRO A 185 -8.14 -1.21 14.32
C PRO A 185 -9.60 -1.65 14.42
N PHE A 186 -9.85 -2.91 14.10
CA PHE A 186 -11.18 -3.54 14.18
C PHE A 186 -12.28 -2.81 13.38
N SER A 187 -11.94 -2.25 12.22
CA SER A 187 -12.90 -1.58 11.35
C SER A 187 -13.91 -2.57 10.77
N SER A 188 -15.18 -2.43 11.12
CA SER A 188 -16.28 -3.19 10.52
C SER A 188 -16.42 -2.90 9.02
N GLU A 189 -16.10 -1.68 8.58
CA GLU A 189 -16.12 -1.27 7.17
C GLU A 189 -15.09 -2.05 6.36
N ALA A 190 -13.85 -2.19 6.88
CA ALA A 190 -12.82 -2.98 6.22
C ALA A 190 -13.20 -4.45 6.09
N PHE A 191 -13.90 -5.01 7.08
CA PHE A 191 -14.41 -6.38 7.04
C PHE A 191 -15.51 -6.55 5.97
N VAL A 192 -16.46 -5.63 5.92
CA VAL A 192 -17.52 -5.64 4.90
C VAL A 192 -16.94 -5.47 3.49
N ASP A 193 -15.95 -4.61 3.31
CA ASP A 193 -15.27 -4.43 2.01
C ASP A 193 -14.50 -5.68 1.57
N ALA A 194 -13.90 -6.42 2.50
CA ALA A 194 -13.26 -7.69 2.19
C ALA A 194 -14.27 -8.72 1.68
N ILE A 195 -15.42 -8.88 2.36
CA ILE A 195 -16.52 -9.78 1.93
C ILE A 195 -17.05 -9.35 0.56
N ARG A 196 -17.27 -8.04 0.35
CA ARG A 196 -17.76 -7.53 -0.94
C ARG A 196 -16.83 -7.93 -2.08
N LYS A 197 -15.52 -7.77 -1.90
CA LYS A 197 -14.53 -8.17 -2.92
C LYS A 197 -14.53 -9.67 -3.19
N GLU A 198 -14.67 -10.50 -2.17
CA GLU A 198 -14.83 -11.96 -2.38
C GLU A 198 -16.06 -12.27 -3.23
N VAL A 199 -17.19 -11.62 -2.96
CA VAL A 199 -18.43 -11.79 -3.74
C VAL A 199 -18.25 -11.29 -5.17
N GLU A 200 -17.63 -10.15 -5.40
CA GLU A 200 -17.37 -9.60 -6.74
C GLU A 200 -16.50 -10.54 -7.58
N VAL A 201 -15.44 -11.11 -7.00
CA VAL A 201 -14.59 -12.11 -7.67
C VAL A 201 -15.40 -13.36 -7.97
N ALA A 202 -16.18 -13.90 -7.02
CA ALA A 202 -17.00 -15.07 -7.23
C ALA A 202 -18.06 -14.85 -8.35
N LEU A 203 -18.72 -13.71 -8.37
CA LEU A 203 -19.69 -13.35 -9.42
C LEU A 203 -19.02 -13.21 -10.79
N SER A 204 -17.81 -12.65 -10.87
CA SER A 204 -17.06 -12.54 -12.12
C SER A 204 -16.73 -13.92 -12.73
N LEU A 205 -16.52 -14.93 -11.90
CA LEU A 205 -16.25 -16.30 -12.32
C LEU A 205 -17.51 -17.05 -12.82
N ILE A 206 -18.69 -16.72 -12.29
CA ILE A 206 -19.95 -17.33 -12.72
C ILE A 206 -20.24 -16.99 -14.19
N HIS A 207 -20.01 -15.75 -14.60
CA HIS A 207 -20.24 -15.33 -15.99
C HIS A 207 -19.28 -15.99 -17.00
N ILE A 208 -18.12 -16.48 -16.56
CA ILE A 208 -17.18 -17.23 -17.42
C ILE A 208 -17.62 -18.67 -17.62
N SER A 209 -18.41 -19.23 -16.71
CA SER A 209 -18.84 -20.64 -16.72
C SER A 209 -20.25 -20.89 -17.29
N GLU A 210 -20.99 -19.87 -17.71
CA GLU A 210 -22.25 -20.09 -18.43
C GLU A 210 -21.95 -20.67 -19.82
N PRO A 211 -22.42 -21.90 -20.13
CA PRO A 211 -22.31 -22.43 -21.47
C PRO A 211 -23.15 -21.58 -22.42
N THR A 212 -22.50 -21.04 -23.44
CA THR A 212 -23.18 -20.39 -24.56
C THR A 212 -24.25 -21.36 -25.07
N ARG A 213 -25.50 -21.10 -24.78
CA ARG A 213 -26.62 -21.82 -25.45
C ARG A 213 -26.56 -21.45 -26.93
N LEU A 214 -26.19 -22.43 -27.74
CA LEU A 214 -26.36 -22.43 -29.19
C LEU A 214 -27.84 -22.43 -29.53
#